data_41a5de8ec9906e6c46564a1f118d55e2
#
_entry.id   41a5de8ec9906e6c46564a1f118d55e2
#
_cell.length_a   1.000
_cell.length_b   1.000
_cell.length_c   1.000
_cell.angle_alpha   90.00
_cell.angle_beta   90.00
_cell.angle_gamma   90.00
#
_symmetry.space_group_name_H-M   'P 1'
#
loop_
_entity.id
_entity.type
_entity.pdbx_description
1 polymer ?
#
loop_
_entity_poly.entity_id
_entity_poly.type
_entity_poly.pdbx_seq_one_letter_code
_entity_poly.pdbx_strand_id
1 'polypeptide(L)'
;MLERGDWKAAEALTVRPSPLANMQAISYFARALGAARAGDPEAAKPDIARLGELRDKLREAKDAYWSEQVDIQARIASAWVLYAEGKKDDALKAMSDAADAEDRTEKHPVTPGTPKPARELYGEMLLDNGRAAEALTAFEATLKKEPNRLGAYAGAARAAAQIGDTAKARDYFGKIVEQAGNGDSTRSEVVDAHNYLAGR
;
A
#
# COMPACT_ATOMS: atom_id res chain seq x y z
N MET A 1 9.38 -6.85 0.14
CA MET A 1 8.23 -7.43 0.82
C MET A 1 6.95 -6.68 0.47
N LEU A 2 6.72 -5.43 0.92
CA LEU A 2 5.47 -4.69 0.67
C LEU A 2 5.08 -4.59 -0.81
N GLU A 3 6.03 -4.23 -1.68
CA GLU A 3 5.82 -4.13 -3.14
C GLU A 3 5.48 -5.46 -3.83
N ARG A 4 5.79 -6.57 -3.19
CA ARG A 4 5.49 -7.93 -3.72
C ARG A 4 4.27 -8.56 -3.07
N GLY A 5 3.62 -7.88 -2.12
CA GLY A 5 2.52 -8.46 -1.33
C GLY A 5 2.94 -9.66 -0.48
N ASP A 6 4.23 -9.80 -0.19
CA ASP A 6 4.73 -10.88 0.68
C ASP A 6 4.56 -10.46 2.15
N TRP A 7 3.30 -10.59 2.60
CA TRP A 7 2.89 -10.12 3.91
C TRP A 7 3.50 -10.93 5.05
N LYS A 8 3.68 -12.25 4.85
CA LYS A 8 4.34 -13.11 5.84
C LYS A 8 5.82 -12.77 6.02
N ALA A 9 6.53 -12.50 4.94
CA ALA A 9 7.90 -12.03 5.04
C ALA A 9 7.98 -10.61 5.66
N ALA A 10 6.98 -9.77 5.44
CA ALA A 10 6.92 -8.45 6.06
C ALA A 10 6.65 -8.55 7.58
N GLU A 11 5.74 -9.42 8.01
CA GLU A 11 5.47 -9.73 9.42
C GLU A 11 6.73 -10.26 10.15
N ALA A 12 7.49 -11.12 9.49
CA ALA A 12 8.71 -11.71 10.04
C ALA A 12 9.94 -10.78 10.03
N LEU A 13 9.77 -9.52 9.61
CA LEU A 13 10.86 -8.57 9.48
C LEU A 13 11.54 -8.29 10.82
N THR A 14 12.85 -8.45 10.88
CA THR A 14 13.65 -8.05 12.03
C THR A 14 13.89 -6.54 12.02
N VAL A 15 13.36 -5.82 13.00
CA VAL A 15 13.62 -4.40 13.14
C VAL A 15 15.01 -4.17 13.73
N ARG A 16 15.89 -3.54 12.96
CA ARG A 16 17.23 -3.20 13.41
C ARG A 16 17.21 -1.87 14.18
N PRO A 17 17.98 -1.74 15.27
CA PRO A 17 18.15 -0.45 15.95
C PRO A 17 18.69 0.61 15.00
N SER A 18 18.13 1.81 15.08
CA SER A 18 18.60 2.99 14.34
C SER A 18 18.49 4.21 15.24
N PRO A 19 19.44 5.16 15.21
CA PRO A 19 19.29 6.44 15.91
C PRO A 19 18.20 7.32 15.26
N LEU A 20 17.82 7.04 14.01
CA LEU A 20 16.84 7.82 13.26
C LEU A 20 15.43 7.23 13.43
N ALA A 21 14.54 7.97 14.08
CA ALA A 21 13.17 7.53 14.39
C ALA A 21 12.36 7.23 13.11
N ASN A 22 12.50 8.03 12.07
CA ASN A 22 11.85 7.83 10.78
C ASN A 22 12.29 6.52 10.10
N MET A 23 13.55 6.14 10.19
CA MET A 23 14.06 4.87 9.62
C MET A 23 13.54 3.66 10.39
N GLN A 24 13.43 3.76 11.72
CA GLN A 24 12.79 2.72 12.52
C GLN A 24 11.31 2.57 12.17
N ALA A 25 10.59 3.69 11.98
CA ALA A 25 9.17 3.70 11.66
C ALA A 25 8.85 2.91 10.39
N ILE A 26 9.66 3.02 9.34
CA ILE A 26 9.48 2.25 8.10
C ILE A 26 9.46 0.74 8.37
N SER A 27 10.35 0.25 9.26
CA SER A 27 10.43 -1.18 9.59
C SER A 27 9.23 -1.63 10.42
N TYR A 28 8.81 -0.84 11.42
CA TYR A 28 7.62 -1.13 12.22
C TYR A 28 6.34 -1.07 11.38
N PHE A 29 6.23 -0.09 10.49
CA PHE A 29 5.12 -0.01 9.55
C PHE A 29 5.04 -1.25 8.65
N ALA A 30 6.18 -1.66 8.06
CA ALA A 30 6.21 -2.83 7.19
C ALA A 30 5.79 -4.09 7.94
N ARG A 31 6.22 -4.26 9.20
CA ARG A 31 5.87 -5.42 10.02
C ARG A 31 4.41 -5.39 10.47
N ALA A 32 3.93 -4.24 10.94
CA ALA A 32 2.52 -4.06 11.34
C ALA A 32 1.56 -4.33 10.17
N LEU A 33 1.84 -3.74 9.00
CA LEU A 33 1.04 -3.96 7.80
C LEU A 33 1.12 -5.42 7.35
N GLY A 34 2.31 -6.03 7.43
CA GLY A 34 2.52 -7.44 7.13
C GLY A 34 1.67 -8.35 7.99
N ALA A 35 1.71 -8.17 9.31
CA ALA A 35 0.93 -8.95 10.27
C ALA A 35 -0.57 -8.80 10.04
N ALA A 36 -1.08 -7.57 9.92
CA ALA A 36 -2.49 -7.32 9.66
C ALA A 36 -2.97 -7.97 8.35
N ARG A 37 -2.18 -7.86 7.27
CA ARG A 37 -2.48 -8.46 5.96
C ARG A 37 -2.28 -9.97 5.92
N ALA A 38 -1.43 -10.53 6.78
CA ALA A 38 -1.25 -11.97 6.94
C ALA A 38 -2.37 -12.63 7.78
N GLY A 39 -3.25 -11.83 8.37
CA GLY A 39 -4.38 -12.31 9.17
C GLY A 39 -4.09 -12.39 10.67
N ASP A 40 -3.01 -11.77 11.15
CA ASP A 40 -2.68 -11.64 12.58
C ASP A 40 -2.76 -10.17 13.04
N PRO A 41 -3.99 -9.65 13.29
CA PRO A 41 -4.17 -8.28 13.74
C PRO A 41 -3.57 -8.03 15.15
N GLU A 42 -3.49 -9.05 16.00
CA GLU A 42 -2.92 -8.91 17.34
C GLU A 42 -1.41 -8.68 17.29
N ALA A 43 -0.70 -9.36 16.39
CA ALA A 43 0.73 -9.14 16.19
C ALA A 43 1.07 -7.74 15.63
N ALA A 44 0.11 -7.09 14.94
CA ALA A 44 0.31 -5.74 14.42
C ALA A 44 0.24 -4.65 15.50
N LYS A 45 -0.55 -4.85 16.56
CA LYS A 45 -0.86 -3.80 17.57
C LYS A 45 0.38 -3.24 18.30
N PRO A 46 1.36 -4.05 18.75
CA PRO A 46 2.56 -3.52 19.39
C PRO A 46 3.39 -2.62 18.47
N ASP A 47 3.45 -2.95 17.18
CA ASP A 47 4.18 -2.14 16.20
C ASP A 47 3.47 -0.83 15.89
N ILE A 48 2.14 -0.84 15.84
CA ILE A 48 1.33 0.39 15.72
C ILE A 48 1.55 1.30 16.93
N ALA A 49 1.58 0.74 18.14
CA ALA A 49 1.90 1.52 19.34
C ALA A 49 3.30 2.14 19.25
N ARG A 50 4.27 1.36 18.74
CA ARG A 50 5.64 1.86 18.54
C ARG A 50 5.71 2.96 17.48
N LEU A 51 4.92 2.90 16.42
CA LEU A 51 4.78 4.00 15.45
C LEU A 51 4.27 5.27 16.13
N GLY A 52 3.31 5.16 17.04
CA GLY A 52 2.83 6.29 17.85
C GLY A 52 3.94 6.95 18.67
N GLU A 53 4.76 6.16 19.36
CA GLU A 53 5.90 6.66 20.14
C GLU A 53 6.95 7.36 19.26
N LEU A 54 7.25 6.78 18.08
CA LEU A 54 8.20 7.36 17.12
C LEU A 54 7.68 8.66 16.52
N ARG A 55 6.38 8.73 16.21
CA ARG A 55 5.70 9.96 15.78
C ARG A 55 5.85 11.06 16.83
N ASP A 56 5.59 10.75 18.09
CA ASP A 56 5.64 11.74 19.17
C ASP A 56 7.08 12.22 19.40
N LYS A 57 8.06 11.32 19.36
CA LYS A 57 9.48 11.68 19.38
C LYS A 57 9.88 12.62 18.24
N LEU A 58 9.38 12.39 17.02
CA LEU A 58 9.64 13.27 15.88
C LEU A 58 8.97 14.64 16.07
N ARG A 59 7.77 14.67 16.65
CA ARG A 59 7.06 15.92 16.98
C ARG A 59 7.80 16.74 18.01
N GLU A 60 8.32 16.11 19.07
CA GLU A 60 9.18 16.75 20.08
C GLU A 60 10.46 17.32 19.46
N ALA A 61 11.04 16.60 18.50
CA ALA A 61 12.20 17.07 17.73
C ALA A 61 11.85 18.16 16.70
N LYS A 62 10.57 18.59 16.60
CA LYS A 62 10.05 19.55 15.62
C LYS A 62 10.23 19.12 14.16
N ASP A 63 10.33 17.83 13.93
CA ASP A 63 10.34 17.23 12.58
C ASP A 63 8.89 16.99 12.14
N ALA A 64 8.24 18.04 11.65
CA ALA A 64 6.83 18.02 11.27
C ALA A 64 6.57 17.04 10.13
N TYR A 65 7.45 17.03 9.11
CA TYR A 65 7.29 16.15 7.96
C TYR A 65 7.29 14.67 8.35
N TRP A 66 8.33 14.20 9.03
CA TRP A 66 8.41 12.80 9.39
C TRP A 66 7.40 12.40 10.46
N SER A 67 7.03 13.31 11.37
CA SER A 67 5.97 13.05 12.33
C SER A 67 4.62 12.80 11.64
N GLU A 68 4.29 13.55 10.57
CA GLU A 68 3.10 13.35 9.76
C GLU A 68 3.16 12.02 8.98
N GLN A 69 4.29 11.74 8.33
CA GLN A 69 4.46 10.47 7.60
C GLN A 69 4.29 9.24 8.49
N VAL A 70 4.85 9.27 9.71
CA VAL A 70 4.72 8.17 10.67
C VAL A 70 3.28 8.05 11.21
N ASP A 71 2.58 9.18 11.40
CA ASP A 71 1.16 9.17 11.78
C ASP A 71 0.30 8.51 10.68
N ILE A 72 0.54 8.84 9.42
CA ILE A 72 -0.14 8.21 8.27
C ILE A 72 0.14 6.71 8.23
N GLN A 73 1.39 6.29 8.42
CA GLN A 73 1.74 4.86 8.47
C GLN A 73 1.00 4.12 9.59
N ALA A 74 0.89 4.72 10.78
CA ALA A 74 0.13 4.14 11.90
C ALA A 74 -1.35 4.01 11.57
N ARG A 75 -1.96 5.02 10.93
CA ARG A 75 -3.37 4.98 10.48
C ARG A 75 -3.60 3.89 9.44
N ILE A 76 -2.71 3.74 8.45
CA ILE A 76 -2.79 2.69 7.43
C ILE A 76 -2.77 1.31 8.10
N ALA A 77 -1.80 1.05 8.97
CA ALA A 77 -1.70 -0.22 9.67
C ALA A 77 -2.93 -0.51 10.54
N SER A 78 -3.45 0.52 11.25
CA SER A 78 -4.68 0.42 12.05
C SER A 78 -5.91 0.10 11.21
N ALA A 79 -6.03 0.69 10.02
CA ALA A 79 -7.12 0.39 9.10
C ALA A 79 -7.09 -1.08 8.64
N TRP A 80 -5.92 -1.62 8.34
CA TRP A 80 -5.78 -3.03 8.00
C TRP A 80 -6.02 -3.98 9.19
N VAL A 81 -5.72 -3.55 10.42
CA VAL A 81 -6.13 -4.29 11.64
C VAL A 81 -7.65 -4.36 11.74
N LEU A 82 -8.36 -3.24 11.58
CA LEU A 82 -9.82 -3.22 11.56
C LEU A 82 -10.39 -4.16 10.47
N TYR A 83 -9.76 -4.17 9.31
CA TYR A 83 -10.15 -5.06 8.22
C TYR A 83 -9.99 -6.53 8.59
N ALA A 84 -8.85 -6.91 9.18
CA ALA A 84 -8.58 -8.26 9.65
C ALA A 84 -9.51 -8.70 10.80
N GLU A 85 -9.94 -7.75 11.64
CA GLU A 85 -10.95 -7.97 12.68
C GLU A 85 -12.39 -8.08 12.12
N GLY A 86 -12.60 -7.97 10.80
CA GLY A 86 -13.91 -8.05 10.16
C GLY A 86 -14.73 -6.75 10.19
N LYS A 87 -14.20 -5.66 10.72
CA LYS A 87 -14.84 -4.33 10.79
C LYS A 87 -14.65 -3.56 9.47
N LYS A 88 -15.22 -4.12 8.38
CA LYS A 88 -14.90 -3.71 7.02
C LYS A 88 -15.25 -2.25 6.69
N ASP A 89 -16.40 -1.76 7.14
CA ASP A 89 -16.83 -0.39 6.86
C ASP A 89 -15.96 0.63 7.60
N ASP A 90 -15.64 0.37 8.86
CA ASP A 90 -14.72 1.21 9.65
C ASP A 90 -13.31 1.19 9.04
N ALA A 91 -12.86 0.03 8.58
CA ALA A 91 -11.56 -0.13 7.92
C ALA A 91 -11.48 0.68 6.62
N LEU A 92 -12.50 0.60 5.77
CA LEU A 92 -12.57 1.35 4.53
C LEU A 92 -12.57 2.86 4.79
N LYS A 93 -13.35 3.32 5.78
CA LYS A 93 -13.36 4.72 6.18
C LYS A 93 -11.99 5.16 6.69
N ALA A 94 -11.39 4.41 7.62
CA ALA A 94 -10.08 4.73 8.18
C ALA A 94 -8.98 4.75 7.11
N MET A 95 -9.04 3.80 6.15
CA MET A 95 -8.07 3.74 5.04
C MET A 95 -8.23 4.90 4.06
N SER A 96 -9.48 5.30 3.76
CA SER A 96 -9.76 6.50 2.95
C SER A 96 -9.21 7.75 3.62
N ASP A 97 -9.49 7.93 4.93
CA ASP A 97 -9.01 9.07 5.71
C ASP A 97 -7.46 9.13 5.74
N ALA A 98 -6.78 7.97 5.83
CA ALA A 98 -5.33 7.89 5.77
C ALA A 98 -4.79 8.23 4.37
N ALA A 99 -5.44 7.76 3.32
CA ALA A 99 -5.08 8.08 1.94
C ALA A 99 -5.26 9.57 1.63
N ASP A 100 -6.35 10.18 2.10
CA ASP A 100 -6.59 11.61 1.95
C ASP A 100 -5.57 12.45 2.73
N ALA A 101 -5.10 11.95 3.88
CA ALA A 101 -4.02 12.60 4.63
C ALA A 101 -2.71 12.56 3.84
N GLU A 102 -2.33 11.39 3.30
CA GLU A 102 -1.11 11.24 2.48
C GLU A 102 -1.17 12.09 1.21
N ASP A 103 -2.34 12.17 0.57
CA ASP A 103 -2.52 12.95 -0.67
C ASP A 103 -2.32 14.45 -0.47
N ARG A 104 -2.55 14.96 0.74
CA ARG A 104 -2.27 16.37 1.10
C ARG A 104 -0.81 16.64 1.41
N THR A 105 0.01 15.60 1.62
CA THR A 105 1.44 15.79 1.86
C THR A 105 2.20 15.97 0.56
N GLU A 106 3.19 16.86 0.57
CA GLU A 106 4.15 16.97 -0.53
C GLU A 106 5.32 16.02 -0.31
N LYS A 107 5.84 15.45 -1.40
CA LYS A 107 7.07 14.64 -1.31
C LYS A 107 8.25 15.51 -0.85
N HIS A 108 8.99 15.01 0.11
CA HIS A 108 10.24 15.66 0.47
C HIS A 108 11.23 15.55 -0.70
N PRO A 109 11.92 16.66 -1.10
CA PRO A 109 12.76 16.67 -2.31
C PRO A 109 13.91 15.67 -2.30
N VAL A 110 14.39 15.29 -1.12
CA VAL A 110 15.62 14.50 -0.95
C VAL A 110 15.35 13.07 -0.47
N THR A 111 14.18 12.80 0.11
CA THR A 111 13.88 11.49 0.68
C THR A 111 13.14 10.60 -0.31
N PRO A 112 13.31 9.26 -0.22
CA PRO A 112 12.47 8.33 -0.96
C PRO A 112 10.98 8.58 -0.64
N GLY A 113 10.11 8.29 -1.60
CA GLY A 113 8.66 8.30 -1.39
C GLY A 113 8.23 7.26 -0.35
N THR A 114 6.93 7.23 -0.05
CA THR A 114 6.36 6.25 0.88
C THR A 114 6.65 4.81 0.41
N PRO A 115 6.88 3.86 1.31
CA PRO A 115 7.16 2.46 0.94
C PRO A 115 6.06 1.84 0.07
N LYS A 116 4.80 2.16 0.38
CA LYS A 116 3.63 1.82 -0.41
C LYS A 116 2.56 2.90 -0.21
N PRO A 117 2.08 3.56 -1.29
CA PRO A 117 1.12 4.66 -1.18
C PRO A 117 -0.17 4.24 -0.49
N ALA A 118 -0.68 5.10 0.39
CA ALA A 118 -1.94 4.85 1.09
C ALA A 118 -3.12 4.70 0.13
N ARG A 119 -3.15 5.49 -0.95
CA ARG A 119 -4.21 5.41 -1.97
C ARG A 119 -4.17 4.07 -2.73
N GLU A 120 -2.99 3.50 -2.99
CA GLU A 120 -2.85 2.16 -3.56
C GLU A 120 -3.39 1.09 -2.61
N LEU A 121 -3.03 1.16 -1.32
CA LEU A 121 -3.53 0.25 -0.28
C LEU A 121 -5.05 0.38 -0.08
N TYR A 122 -5.61 1.58 -0.24
CA TYR A 122 -7.06 1.79 -0.24
C TYR A 122 -7.73 1.10 -1.43
N GLY A 123 -7.14 1.23 -2.63
CA GLY A 123 -7.61 0.52 -3.81
C GLY A 123 -7.60 -1.00 -3.63
N GLU A 124 -6.56 -1.55 -3.00
CA GLU A 124 -6.50 -2.98 -2.67
C GLU A 124 -7.62 -3.38 -1.70
N MET A 125 -7.84 -2.61 -0.62
CA MET A 125 -8.90 -2.89 0.35
C MET A 125 -10.29 -2.82 -0.30
N LEU A 126 -10.53 -1.90 -1.24
CA LEU A 126 -11.75 -1.80 -2.01
C LEU A 126 -11.96 -3.03 -2.90
N LEU A 127 -10.91 -3.52 -3.60
CA LEU A 127 -10.97 -4.74 -4.40
C LEU A 127 -11.30 -5.96 -3.55
N ASP A 128 -10.64 -6.11 -2.40
CA ASP A 128 -10.88 -7.20 -1.46
C ASP A 128 -12.34 -7.19 -0.90
N ASN A 129 -13.01 -6.03 -0.99
CA ASN A 129 -14.42 -5.85 -0.62
C ASN A 129 -15.40 -5.88 -1.81
N GLY A 130 -14.95 -6.21 -3.03
CA GLY A 130 -15.78 -6.26 -4.22
C GLY A 130 -16.22 -4.89 -4.78
N ARG A 131 -15.62 -3.79 -4.29
CA ARG A 131 -15.92 -2.40 -4.72
C ARG A 131 -15.03 -1.99 -5.89
N ALA A 132 -15.05 -2.79 -6.97
CA ALA A 132 -14.10 -2.67 -8.07
C ALA A 132 -14.12 -1.31 -8.79
N ALA A 133 -15.28 -0.67 -8.97
CA ALA A 133 -15.36 0.64 -9.62
C ALA A 133 -14.63 1.73 -8.80
N GLU A 134 -14.77 1.70 -7.49
CA GLU A 134 -14.11 2.63 -6.58
C GLU A 134 -12.61 2.32 -6.46
N ALA A 135 -12.26 1.03 -6.46
CA ALA A 135 -10.88 0.59 -6.51
C ALA A 135 -10.16 1.11 -7.76
N LEU A 136 -10.80 1.02 -8.94
CA LEU A 136 -10.24 1.57 -10.18
C LEU A 136 -9.93 3.06 -10.04
N THR A 137 -10.88 3.84 -9.48
CA THR A 137 -10.69 5.27 -9.22
C THR A 137 -9.49 5.53 -8.29
N ALA A 138 -9.34 4.72 -7.24
CA ALA A 138 -8.23 4.87 -6.29
C ALA A 138 -6.87 4.55 -6.94
N PHE A 139 -6.78 3.49 -7.74
CA PHE A 139 -5.56 3.16 -8.47
C PHE A 139 -5.21 4.21 -9.54
N GLU A 140 -6.20 4.72 -10.27
CA GLU A 140 -5.98 5.80 -11.23
C GLU A 140 -5.48 7.09 -10.55
N ALA A 141 -5.99 7.41 -9.37
CA ALA A 141 -5.49 8.52 -8.56
C ALA A 141 -4.04 8.28 -8.12
N THR A 142 -3.69 7.05 -7.70
CA THR A 142 -2.31 6.66 -7.41
C THR A 142 -1.40 6.87 -8.62
N LEU A 143 -1.80 6.39 -9.80
CA LEU A 143 -0.99 6.50 -11.02
C LEU A 143 -0.79 7.94 -11.49
N LYS A 144 -1.73 8.84 -11.17
CA LYS A 144 -1.59 10.27 -11.46
C LYS A 144 -0.51 10.93 -10.59
N LYS A 145 -0.40 10.53 -9.32
CA LYS A 145 0.57 11.08 -8.34
C LYS A 145 1.93 10.37 -8.44
N GLU A 146 1.90 9.06 -8.67
CA GLU A 146 3.04 8.15 -8.70
C GLU A 146 3.04 7.37 -10.03
N PRO A 147 3.48 7.97 -11.13
CA PRO A 147 3.49 7.31 -12.44
C PRO A 147 4.33 6.04 -12.45
N ASN A 148 3.92 5.08 -13.27
CA ASN A 148 4.65 3.83 -13.50
C ASN A 148 4.75 2.88 -12.29
N ARG A 149 3.86 3.00 -11.30
CA ARG A 149 3.79 2.02 -10.21
C ARG A 149 3.15 0.72 -10.70
N LEU A 150 3.93 -0.36 -10.66
CA LEU A 150 3.49 -1.68 -11.12
C LEU A 150 2.27 -2.19 -10.34
N GLY A 151 2.26 -2.05 -8.99
CA GLY A 151 1.14 -2.43 -8.14
C GLY A 151 -0.15 -1.69 -8.48
N ALA A 152 -0.05 -0.39 -8.75
CA ALA A 152 -1.20 0.41 -9.12
C ALA A 152 -1.74 0.05 -10.53
N TYR A 153 -0.87 -0.24 -11.51
CA TYR A 153 -1.32 -0.77 -12.80
C TYR A 153 -2.01 -2.12 -12.65
N ALA A 154 -1.45 -3.04 -11.86
CA ALA A 154 -2.06 -4.35 -11.63
C ALA A 154 -3.42 -4.26 -10.94
N GLY A 155 -3.53 -3.38 -9.93
CA GLY A 155 -4.78 -3.10 -9.25
C GLY A 155 -5.83 -2.50 -10.18
N ALA A 156 -5.46 -1.49 -10.98
CA ALA A 156 -6.34 -0.86 -11.97
C ALA A 156 -6.80 -1.87 -13.04
N ALA A 157 -5.89 -2.71 -13.54
CA ALA A 157 -6.21 -3.74 -14.52
C ALA A 157 -7.23 -4.75 -13.99
N ARG A 158 -7.02 -5.27 -12.77
CA ARG A 158 -7.94 -6.21 -12.11
C ARG A 158 -9.29 -5.54 -11.84
N ALA A 159 -9.30 -4.30 -11.34
CA ALA A 159 -10.53 -3.56 -11.09
C ALA A 159 -11.32 -3.32 -12.38
N ALA A 160 -10.67 -2.88 -13.45
CA ALA A 160 -11.29 -2.70 -14.77
C ALA A 160 -11.87 -4.02 -15.32
N ALA A 161 -11.15 -5.12 -15.20
CA ALA A 161 -11.64 -6.44 -15.60
C ALA A 161 -12.88 -6.86 -14.81
N GLN A 162 -12.92 -6.63 -13.49
CA GLN A 162 -14.06 -6.98 -12.65
C GLN A 162 -15.33 -6.18 -12.98
N ILE A 163 -15.20 -4.92 -13.41
CA ILE A 163 -16.37 -4.11 -13.85
C ILE A 163 -16.73 -4.30 -15.31
N GLY A 164 -16.00 -5.17 -16.04
CA GLY A 164 -16.24 -5.44 -17.46
C GLY A 164 -15.66 -4.39 -18.42
N ASP A 165 -14.87 -3.44 -17.94
CA ASP A 165 -14.13 -2.49 -18.79
C ASP A 165 -12.90 -3.16 -19.41
N THR A 166 -13.16 -3.99 -20.41
CA THR A 166 -12.13 -4.77 -21.11
C THR A 166 -11.09 -3.88 -21.79
N ALA A 167 -11.48 -2.70 -22.25
CA ALA A 167 -10.55 -1.77 -22.91
C ALA A 167 -9.51 -1.25 -21.92
N LYS A 168 -9.94 -0.73 -20.77
CA LYS A 168 -9.03 -0.28 -19.72
C LYS A 168 -8.20 -1.44 -19.13
N ALA A 169 -8.82 -2.61 -18.93
CA ALA A 169 -8.09 -3.77 -18.43
C ALA A 169 -6.92 -4.15 -19.35
N ARG A 170 -7.17 -4.21 -20.66
CA ARG A 170 -6.11 -4.50 -21.66
C ARG A 170 -5.05 -3.40 -21.71
N ASP A 171 -5.43 -2.13 -21.59
CA ASP A 171 -4.46 -1.02 -21.55
C ASP A 171 -3.52 -1.14 -20.34
N TYR A 172 -4.07 -1.34 -19.13
CA TYR A 172 -3.25 -1.45 -17.93
C TYR A 172 -2.40 -2.72 -17.89
N PHE A 173 -2.92 -3.87 -18.30
CA PHE A 173 -2.11 -5.08 -18.44
C PHE A 173 -1.03 -4.92 -19.51
N GLY A 174 -1.30 -4.22 -20.60
CA GLY A 174 -0.32 -3.88 -21.63
C GLY A 174 0.85 -3.07 -21.07
N LYS A 175 0.56 -2.07 -20.23
CA LYS A 175 1.59 -1.25 -19.54
C LYS A 175 2.47 -2.07 -18.61
N ILE A 176 1.91 -3.08 -17.94
CA ILE A 176 2.70 -4.00 -17.10
C ILE A 176 3.68 -4.80 -17.96
N VAL A 177 3.22 -5.36 -19.08
CA VAL A 177 4.08 -6.12 -20.01
C VAL A 177 5.15 -5.23 -20.63
N GLU A 178 4.80 -4.01 -21.01
CA GLU A 178 5.76 -3.02 -21.51
C GLU A 178 6.85 -2.70 -20.50
N GLN A 179 6.49 -2.48 -19.21
CA GLN A 179 7.45 -2.24 -18.15
C GLN A 179 8.34 -3.45 -17.85
N ALA A 180 7.79 -4.65 -17.92
CA ALA A 180 8.54 -5.88 -17.72
C ALA A 180 9.55 -6.13 -18.85
N GLY A 181 9.27 -5.62 -20.05
CA GLY A 181 10.10 -5.83 -21.24
C GLY A 181 10.29 -7.32 -21.54
N ASN A 182 11.47 -7.68 -22.01
CA ASN A 182 11.87 -9.06 -22.29
C ASN A 182 12.47 -9.77 -21.05
N GLY A 183 12.26 -9.24 -19.85
CA GLY A 183 12.77 -9.83 -18.61
C GLY A 183 12.06 -11.15 -18.27
N ASP A 184 12.76 -11.97 -17.49
CA ASP A 184 12.28 -13.25 -16.95
C ASP A 184 11.51 -13.10 -15.63
N SER A 185 10.80 -12.00 -15.46
CA SER A 185 10.10 -11.68 -14.21
C SER A 185 9.05 -12.74 -13.88
N THR A 186 9.18 -13.34 -12.70
CA THR A 186 8.20 -14.29 -12.13
C THR A 186 7.18 -13.60 -11.21
N ARG A 187 7.11 -12.28 -11.22
CA ARG A 187 6.11 -11.52 -10.45
C ARG A 187 4.70 -11.86 -10.90
N SER A 188 3.80 -12.11 -9.95
CA SER A 188 2.40 -12.46 -10.24
C SER A 188 1.72 -11.45 -11.14
N GLU A 189 1.98 -10.16 -10.95
CA GLU A 189 1.39 -9.09 -11.75
C GLU A 189 1.77 -9.19 -13.24
N VAL A 190 3.00 -9.61 -13.53
CA VAL A 190 3.49 -9.80 -14.90
C VAL A 190 2.89 -11.06 -15.51
N VAL A 191 2.84 -12.14 -14.73
CA VAL A 191 2.22 -13.41 -15.16
C VAL A 191 0.72 -13.22 -15.46
N ASP A 192 -0.01 -12.55 -14.56
CA ASP A 192 -1.42 -12.22 -14.74
C ASP A 192 -1.66 -11.40 -16.01
N ALA A 193 -0.78 -10.40 -16.25
CA ALA A 193 -0.87 -9.55 -17.44
C ALA A 193 -0.71 -10.35 -18.74
N HIS A 194 0.29 -11.22 -18.80
CA HIS A 194 0.48 -12.10 -19.97
C HIS A 194 -0.72 -13.04 -20.18
N ASN A 195 -1.24 -13.66 -19.10
CA ASN A 195 -2.39 -14.55 -19.18
C ASN A 195 -3.64 -13.82 -19.69
N TYR A 196 -3.94 -12.66 -19.13
CA TYR A 196 -5.11 -11.87 -19.53
C TYR A 196 -5.04 -11.43 -21.01
N LEU A 197 -3.89 -10.95 -21.46
CA LEU A 197 -3.70 -10.50 -22.84
C LEU A 197 -3.73 -11.67 -23.85
N ALA A 198 -3.32 -12.86 -23.43
CA ALA A 198 -3.40 -14.09 -24.20
C ALA A 198 -4.80 -14.73 -24.21
N GLY A 199 -5.77 -14.17 -23.45
CA GLY A 199 -7.13 -14.72 -23.35
C GLY A 199 -7.21 -16.01 -22.51
N ARG A 200 -6.33 -16.17 -21.54
CA ARG A 200 -6.25 -17.34 -20.64
C ARG A 200 -6.77 -17.02 -19.25
#